data_c5e8ea569c4a05637815f8fdb5900e5f
#
_entry.id   c5e8ea569c4a05637815f8fdb5900e5f
#
_cell.length_a   1.000
_cell.length_b   1.000
_cell.length_c   1.000
_cell.angle_alpha   90.00
_cell.angle_beta   90.00
_cell.angle_gamma   90.00
#
_symmetry.space_group_name_H-M   'P 1'
#
loop_
_entity.id
_entity.type
_entity.pdbx_description
1 polymer ?
#
loop_
_entity_poly.entity_id
_entity_poly.type
_entity_poly.pdbx_seq_one_letter_code
_entity_poly.pdbx_strand_id
1 'polypeptide(L)'
;MNIEELTEYCQSLKFVTTEILWGDVLVFKVGGKMFCFAPMDEGELKMNLKCDPEEAIELRERFPAVLPGYHMNKRYWNTVLIDGSVSDNMLRIWIGNSYRLV
;
A
#
# COMPACT_ATOMS: atom_id res chain seq x y z
N MET A 1 8.38 2.34 9.43
CA MET A 1 8.63 2.67 8.01
C MET A 1 8.20 4.10 7.76
N ASN A 2 9.03 4.89 7.13
CA ASN A 2 8.68 6.25 6.70
C ASN A 2 8.47 6.28 5.19
N ILE A 3 8.12 7.46 4.64
CA ILE A 3 7.83 7.56 3.20
C ILE A 3 9.05 7.28 2.32
N GLU A 4 10.24 7.61 2.80
CA GLU A 4 11.48 7.34 2.06
C GLU A 4 11.75 5.84 1.99
N GLU A 5 11.59 5.13 3.09
CA GLU A 5 11.76 3.68 3.16
C GLU A 5 10.71 2.95 2.33
N LEU A 6 9.46 3.42 2.36
CA LEU A 6 8.41 2.89 1.51
C LEU A 6 8.77 3.04 0.03
N THR A 7 9.21 4.24 -0.35
CA THR A 7 9.61 4.54 -1.73
C THR A 7 10.77 3.65 -2.17
N GLU A 8 11.81 3.55 -1.34
CA GLU A 8 12.96 2.70 -1.63
C GLU A 8 12.56 1.25 -1.85
N TYR A 9 11.71 0.72 -0.98
CA TYR A 9 11.31 -0.67 -1.09
C TYR A 9 10.49 -0.91 -2.37
N CYS A 10 9.51 -0.07 -2.65
CA CYS A 10 8.71 -0.22 -3.86
C CYS A 10 9.57 -0.12 -5.13
N GLN A 11 10.51 0.83 -5.15
CA GLN A 11 11.41 1.01 -6.30
C GLN A 11 12.44 -0.10 -6.44
N SER A 12 12.68 -0.88 -5.39
CA SER A 12 13.56 -2.05 -5.46
C SER A 12 12.95 -3.22 -6.23
N LEU A 13 11.63 -3.23 -6.38
CA LEU A 13 10.93 -4.27 -7.12
C LEU A 13 11.09 -4.04 -8.62
N LYS A 14 11.17 -5.14 -9.38
CA LYS A 14 11.48 -5.06 -10.81
C LYS A 14 10.40 -4.31 -11.60
N PHE A 15 10.84 -3.44 -12.49
CA PHE A 15 9.99 -2.74 -13.46
C PHE A 15 8.98 -1.77 -12.83
N VAL A 16 9.22 -1.34 -11.60
CA VAL A 16 8.34 -0.37 -10.93
C VAL A 16 8.61 1.03 -11.45
N THR A 17 7.55 1.74 -11.77
CA THR A 17 7.57 3.17 -12.07
C THR A 17 6.89 3.94 -10.95
N THR A 18 7.33 5.16 -10.74
CA THR A 18 6.82 6.04 -9.67
C THR A 18 6.33 7.34 -10.28
N GLU A 19 5.17 7.78 -9.86
CA GLU A 19 4.64 9.08 -10.29
C GLU A 19 3.81 9.72 -9.17
N ILE A 20 3.58 11.01 -9.28
CA ILE A 20 2.70 11.74 -8.36
C ILE A 20 1.43 12.05 -9.12
N LEU A 21 0.29 11.57 -8.61
CA LEU A 21 -1.02 11.78 -9.20
C LEU A 21 -1.93 12.50 -8.21
N TRP A 22 -3.00 13.07 -8.73
CA TRP A 22 -4.04 13.73 -7.93
C TRP A 22 -3.49 14.78 -6.96
N GLY A 23 -2.43 15.47 -7.41
CA GLY A 23 -1.80 16.57 -6.67
C GLY A 23 -0.72 16.11 -5.71
N ASP A 24 -1.00 15.19 -4.82
CA ASP A 24 -0.09 14.80 -3.74
C ASP A 24 -0.07 13.32 -3.41
N VAL A 25 -0.47 12.46 -4.34
CA VAL A 25 -0.48 11.01 -4.11
C VAL A 25 0.69 10.36 -4.83
N LEU A 26 1.56 9.73 -4.05
CA LEU A 26 2.70 8.97 -4.58
C LEU A 26 2.20 7.61 -5.03
N VAL A 27 2.40 7.27 -6.30
CA VAL A 27 1.84 6.07 -6.91
C VAL A 27 2.95 5.20 -7.49
N PHE A 28 2.93 3.92 -7.16
CA PHE A 28 3.85 2.93 -7.68
C PHE A 28 3.10 1.96 -8.58
N LYS A 29 3.61 1.79 -9.79
CA LYS A 29 3.00 0.94 -10.82
C LYS A 29 3.98 -0.11 -11.33
N VAL A 30 3.43 -1.22 -11.78
CA VAL A 30 4.14 -2.22 -12.54
C VAL A 30 3.28 -2.63 -13.73
N GLY A 31 3.85 -2.64 -14.93
CA GLY A 31 3.09 -2.92 -16.14
C GLY A 31 1.93 -1.94 -16.37
N GLY A 32 2.09 -0.68 -15.93
CA GLY A 32 1.06 0.34 -16.03
C GLY A 32 -0.07 0.25 -15.02
N LYS A 33 0.01 -0.71 -14.07
CA LYS A 33 -1.04 -0.92 -13.07
C LYS A 33 -0.55 -0.54 -11.68
N MET A 34 -1.37 0.20 -10.93
CA MET A 34 -1.08 0.55 -9.54
C MET A 34 -1.07 -0.70 -8.66
N PHE A 35 -0.08 -0.81 -7.78
CA PHE A 35 -0.07 -1.81 -6.73
C PHE A 35 0.11 -1.19 -5.34
N CYS A 36 0.57 0.04 -5.26
CA CYS A 36 0.74 0.76 -3.99
C CYS A 36 0.58 2.26 -4.25
N PHE A 37 -0.16 2.95 -3.42
CA PHE A 37 -0.17 4.40 -3.46
C PHE A 37 -0.31 4.97 -2.05
N ALA A 38 0.35 6.11 -1.83
CA ALA A 38 0.43 6.76 -0.54
C ALA A 38 0.19 8.26 -0.68
N PRO A 39 -0.90 8.79 -0.10
CA PRO A 39 -1.09 10.22 -0.03
C PRO A 39 0.04 10.87 0.78
N MET A 40 0.56 12.00 0.30
CA MET A 40 1.63 12.75 0.97
C MET A 40 1.09 13.96 1.73
N ASP A 41 -0.18 13.92 2.12
CA ASP A 41 -0.80 14.99 2.89
C ASP A 41 -0.27 15.00 4.34
N GLU A 42 -0.59 16.06 5.06
CA GLU A 42 -0.29 16.15 6.47
C GLU A 42 -1.12 15.14 7.25
N GLY A 43 -0.48 14.44 8.16
CA GLY A 43 -1.14 13.47 8.98
C GLY A 43 -0.40 12.14 9.01
N GLU A 44 -1.11 11.10 9.39
CA GLU A 44 -0.55 9.78 9.55
C GLU A 44 -0.21 9.17 8.19
N LEU A 45 1.00 8.63 8.06
CA LEU A 45 1.41 7.94 6.84
C LEU A 45 0.55 6.70 6.64
N LYS A 46 0.02 6.55 5.43
CA LYS A 46 -0.78 5.39 5.06
C LYS A 46 -0.48 4.99 3.63
N MET A 47 -0.65 3.71 3.35
CA MET A 47 -0.51 3.19 2.00
C MET A 47 -1.74 2.37 1.65
N ASN A 48 -2.05 2.32 0.36
CA ASN A 48 -3.15 1.52 -0.16
C ASN A 48 -2.56 0.40 -0.98
N LEU A 49 -2.97 -0.82 -0.68
CA LEU A 49 -2.45 -2.03 -1.30
C LEU A 49 -3.58 -2.90 -1.83
N LYS A 50 -3.35 -3.50 -2.99
CA LYS A 50 -4.27 -4.49 -3.52
C LYS A 50 -4.13 -5.80 -2.75
N CYS A 51 -5.25 -6.50 -2.57
CA CYS A 51 -5.28 -7.71 -1.77
C CYS A 51 -6.31 -8.67 -2.32
N ASP A 52 -6.07 -9.96 -2.15
CA ASP A 52 -7.08 -10.98 -2.39
C ASP A 52 -8.30 -10.70 -1.49
N PRO A 53 -9.55 -10.82 -1.99
CA PRO A 53 -10.73 -10.42 -1.22
C PRO A 53 -10.87 -11.11 0.14
N GLU A 54 -10.58 -12.40 0.24
CA GLU A 54 -10.67 -13.12 1.51
C GLU A 54 -9.60 -12.69 2.48
N GLU A 55 -8.37 -12.53 1.97
CA GLU A 55 -7.24 -12.05 2.77
C GLU A 55 -7.46 -10.60 3.22
N ALA A 56 -8.07 -9.77 2.36
CA ALA A 56 -8.37 -8.39 2.71
C ALA A 56 -9.25 -8.31 3.96
N ILE A 57 -10.29 -9.12 4.03
CA ILE A 57 -11.19 -9.19 5.19
C ILE A 57 -10.44 -9.70 6.42
N GLU A 58 -9.67 -10.76 6.25
CA GLU A 58 -8.90 -11.36 7.35
C GLU A 58 -7.91 -10.38 7.96
N LEU A 59 -7.19 -9.62 7.14
CA LEU A 59 -6.24 -8.63 7.62
C LEU A 59 -6.94 -7.49 8.38
N ARG A 60 -8.10 -7.05 7.90
CA ARG A 60 -8.88 -6.01 8.61
C ARG A 60 -9.35 -6.48 9.98
N GLU A 61 -9.68 -7.75 10.12
CA GLU A 61 -10.10 -8.33 11.41
C GLU A 61 -8.95 -8.49 12.37
N ARG A 62 -7.76 -8.82 11.86
CA ARG A 62 -6.59 -9.12 12.69
C ARG A 62 -5.77 -7.89 13.08
N PHE A 63 -5.74 -6.86 12.24
CA PHE A 63 -4.87 -5.70 12.44
C PHE A 63 -5.68 -4.41 12.47
N PRO A 64 -5.72 -3.71 13.61
CA PRO A 64 -6.43 -2.42 13.68
C PRO A 64 -5.91 -1.38 12.69
N ALA A 65 -4.64 -1.47 12.28
CA ALA A 65 -4.07 -0.55 11.29
C ALA A 65 -4.54 -0.82 9.87
N VAL A 66 -5.24 -1.93 9.61
CA VAL A 66 -5.73 -2.28 8.27
C VAL A 66 -7.22 -1.95 8.17
N LEU A 67 -7.54 -1.07 7.23
CA LEU A 67 -8.88 -0.54 6.99
C LEU A 67 -9.33 -0.85 5.57
N PRO A 68 -10.64 -0.81 5.28
CA PRO A 68 -11.11 -0.91 3.89
C PRO A 68 -10.50 0.21 3.05
N GLY A 69 -10.18 -0.10 1.79
CA GLY A 69 -9.52 0.85 0.90
C GLY A 69 -10.31 2.13 0.70
N TYR A 70 -9.73 3.26 1.09
CA TYR A 70 -10.34 4.58 0.99
C TYR A 70 -10.36 5.03 -0.48
N HIS A 71 -11.53 5.41 -0.98
CA HIS A 71 -11.75 5.80 -2.38
C HIS A 71 -11.44 4.70 -3.41
N MET A 72 -11.30 3.46 -2.97
CA MET A 72 -11.00 2.33 -3.84
C MET A 72 -12.06 1.24 -3.66
N ASN A 73 -12.07 0.26 -4.55
CA ASN A 73 -12.91 -0.91 -4.40
C ASN A 73 -12.50 -1.68 -3.13
N LYS A 74 -13.34 -1.64 -2.11
CA LYS A 74 -13.03 -2.20 -0.79
C LYS A 74 -12.94 -3.72 -0.77
N ARG A 75 -13.38 -4.37 -1.83
CA ARG A 75 -13.23 -5.82 -1.97
C ARG A 75 -11.78 -6.21 -2.27
N TYR A 76 -11.06 -5.37 -3.01
CA TYR A 76 -9.72 -5.67 -3.50
C TYR A 76 -8.62 -4.77 -2.93
N TRP A 77 -8.97 -3.76 -2.15
CA TRP A 77 -8.02 -2.79 -1.65
C TRP A 77 -8.15 -2.58 -0.16
N ASN A 78 -7.02 -2.54 0.52
CA ASN A 78 -6.91 -2.15 1.92
C ASN A 78 -6.08 -0.88 2.05
N THR A 79 -6.46 -0.06 3.02
CA THR A 79 -5.64 1.06 3.49
C THR A 79 -4.90 0.60 4.74
N VAL A 80 -3.60 0.73 4.74
CA VAL A 80 -2.75 0.32 5.87
C VAL A 80 -2.12 1.55 6.50
N LEU A 81 -2.42 1.77 7.78
CA LEU A 81 -1.79 2.84 8.55
C LEU A 81 -0.38 2.42 8.92
N ILE A 82 0.59 3.30 8.65
CA ILE A 82 1.99 3.05 8.99
C ILE A 82 2.29 3.81 10.28
N ASP A 83 1.83 3.26 11.38
CA ASP A 83 1.88 3.87 12.71
C ASP A 83 2.78 3.13 13.70
N GLY A 84 3.54 2.15 13.21
CA GLY A 84 4.42 1.34 14.04
C GLY A 84 3.77 0.11 14.66
N SER A 85 2.45 -0.03 14.55
CA SER A 85 1.75 -1.21 15.12
C SER A 85 1.99 -2.48 14.30
N VAL A 86 2.27 -2.35 13.01
CA VAL A 86 2.63 -3.48 12.14
C VAL A 86 4.12 -3.38 11.83
N SER A 87 4.84 -4.50 11.95
CA SER A 87 6.28 -4.50 11.70
C SER A 87 6.61 -4.12 10.24
N ASP A 88 7.77 -3.51 10.04
CA ASP A 88 8.23 -3.16 8.70
C ASP A 88 8.35 -4.39 7.81
N ASN A 89 8.78 -5.51 8.37
CA ASN A 89 8.90 -6.75 7.63
C ASN A 89 7.54 -7.22 7.09
N MET A 90 6.51 -7.14 7.91
CA MET A 90 5.15 -7.50 7.49
C MET A 90 4.62 -6.53 6.43
N LEU A 91 4.90 -5.24 6.58
CA LEU A 91 4.51 -4.24 5.57
C LEU A 91 5.15 -4.56 4.22
N ARG A 92 6.42 -4.94 4.20
CA ARG A 92 7.12 -5.34 2.97
C ARG A 92 6.49 -6.58 2.34
N ILE A 93 6.10 -7.55 3.14
CA ILE A 93 5.41 -8.75 2.64
C ILE A 93 4.10 -8.36 1.97
N TRP A 94 3.31 -7.49 2.58
CA TRP A 94 2.04 -7.06 2.00
C TRP A 94 2.22 -6.25 0.71
N ILE A 95 3.24 -5.40 0.65
CA ILE A 95 3.58 -4.68 -0.58
C ILE A 95 3.94 -5.67 -1.70
N GLY A 96 4.76 -6.66 -1.39
CA GLY A 96 5.13 -7.70 -2.35
C GLY A 96 3.94 -8.52 -2.85
N ASN A 97 3.00 -8.81 -1.95
CA ASN A 97 1.76 -9.51 -2.32
C ASN A 97 0.92 -8.67 -3.29
N SER A 98 0.77 -7.38 -3.02
CA SER A 98 0.05 -6.47 -3.91
C SER A 98 0.73 -6.38 -5.29
N TYR A 99 2.04 -6.25 -5.30
CA TYR A 99 2.84 -6.22 -6.53
C TYR A 99 2.57 -7.47 -7.41
N ARG A 100 2.47 -8.63 -6.80
CA ARG A 100 2.24 -9.89 -7.54
C ARG A 100 0.82 -10.05 -8.05
N LEU A 101 -0.14 -9.33 -7.49
CA LEU A 101 -1.56 -9.40 -7.89
C LEU A 101 -1.89 -8.59 -9.14
N VAL A 102 -1.00 -7.73 -9.58
CA VAL A 102 -1.26 -6.84 -10.73
C VAL A 102 -0.44 -7.21 -11.96
#